data_38fe94fba2b7317d5042b6d3da8a1d9d
#
_entry.id   38fe94fba2b7317d5042b6d3da8a1d9d
#
_cell.length_a   1.000
_cell.length_b   1.000
_cell.length_c   1.000
_cell.angle_alpha   90.00
_cell.angle_beta   90.00
_cell.angle_gamma   90.00
#
_symmetry.space_group_name_H-M   'P 1'
#
loop_
_entity.id
_entity.type
_entity.pdbx_description
1 polymer ?
#
loop_
_entity_poly.entity_id
_entity_poly.type
_entity_poly.pdbx_seq_one_letter_code
_entity_poly.pdbx_strand_id
1 'polypeptide(L)'
;MHRRKKDLSGAEYLSGFSKKDRLKPTLTMVLYYGKEPWDGPMCLADMLDWNAIPKEIQNKVVDYPIYILDVRRFSGTEELCTDARLVFGFLQRHESQNTLEQYVRDNQEGFTELEEDAYDMISILTNSQDLMPDKQEYMNERGEVNMCKALEDMKASAMQKGKQEEREQSIIILVESLRELDIPE
;
A
#
# COMPACT_ATOMS: atom_id res chain seq x y z
N MET A 1 23.09 -21.48 0.94
CA MET A 1 24.00 -22.63 0.84
C MET A 1 25.44 -22.09 0.82
N HIS A 2 26.13 -22.09 1.96
CA HIS A 2 27.50 -21.58 2.06
C HIS A 2 28.46 -22.66 1.54
N ARG A 3 28.90 -22.55 0.29
CA ARG A 3 30.02 -23.35 -0.21
C ARG A 3 31.31 -22.96 0.50
N ARG A 4 32.04 -23.93 1.05
CA ARG A 4 33.33 -23.68 1.64
C ARG A 4 34.31 -23.26 0.53
N LYS A 5 34.98 -22.13 0.70
CA LYS A 5 35.99 -21.57 -0.23
C LYS A 5 37.10 -22.53 -0.64
N LYS A 6 37.24 -23.69 0.02
CA LYS A 6 38.28 -24.70 -0.22
C LYS A 6 38.18 -25.46 -1.55
N ASP A 7 37.00 -25.39 -2.24
CA ASP A 7 36.76 -26.19 -3.45
C ASP A 7 36.87 -25.38 -4.76
N LEU A 8 37.40 -24.16 -4.68
CA LEU A 8 37.56 -23.27 -5.83
C LEU A 8 39.03 -23.25 -6.32
N SER A 9 39.26 -23.23 -7.62
CA SER A 9 40.55 -22.98 -8.25
C SER A 9 41.02 -21.54 -8.01
N GLY A 10 42.32 -21.22 -8.23
CA GLY A 10 42.88 -19.91 -7.91
C GLY A 10 42.07 -18.70 -8.49
N ALA A 11 41.65 -18.75 -9.75
CA ALA A 11 40.85 -17.68 -10.37
C ALA A 11 39.40 -17.65 -9.85
N GLU A 12 38.82 -18.81 -9.58
CA GLU A 12 37.46 -18.95 -9.02
C GLU A 12 37.44 -18.52 -7.55
N TYR A 13 38.54 -18.70 -6.83
CA TYR A 13 38.63 -18.23 -5.43
C TYR A 13 38.51 -16.72 -5.29
N LEU A 14 39.06 -15.95 -6.23
CA LEU A 14 38.97 -14.49 -6.23
C LEU A 14 37.55 -14.00 -6.54
N SER A 15 36.86 -14.64 -7.51
CA SER A 15 35.50 -14.29 -7.88
C SER A 15 34.44 -14.83 -6.94
N GLY A 16 34.76 -15.88 -6.18
CA GLY A 16 33.80 -16.61 -5.35
C GLY A 16 32.86 -17.52 -6.13
N PHE A 17 33.00 -17.61 -7.47
CA PHE A 17 32.15 -18.40 -8.38
C PHE A 17 32.97 -19.44 -9.14
N SER A 18 32.42 -20.63 -9.26
CA SER A 18 32.91 -21.70 -10.14
C SER A 18 32.21 -21.57 -11.53
N LYS A 19 32.94 -22.03 -12.57
CA LYS A 19 32.38 -22.15 -13.93
C LYS A 19 31.08 -22.96 -14.00
N LYS A 20 30.80 -23.82 -13.03
CA LYS A 20 29.61 -24.68 -12.94
C LYS A 20 28.49 -24.03 -12.17
N ASP A 21 28.74 -22.93 -11.46
CA ASP A 21 27.71 -22.27 -10.67
C ASP A 21 26.64 -21.67 -11.58
N ARG A 22 25.42 -21.71 -11.13
CA ARG A 22 24.26 -21.09 -11.76
C ARG A 22 23.58 -20.20 -10.72
N LEU A 23 23.38 -18.95 -11.06
CA LEU A 23 22.62 -18.01 -10.25
C LEU A 23 21.13 -18.20 -10.51
N LYS A 24 20.33 -18.04 -9.46
CA LYS A 24 18.89 -17.94 -9.65
C LYS A 24 18.59 -16.58 -10.28
N PRO A 25 17.66 -16.52 -11.25
CA PRO A 25 17.21 -15.25 -11.77
C PRO A 25 16.54 -14.45 -10.65
N THR A 26 16.79 -13.15 -10.61
CA THR A 26 16.17 -12.21 -9.69
C THR A 26 15.39 -11.21 -10.50
N LEU A 27 14.12 -11.04 -10.16
CA LEU A 27 13.24 -10.02 -10.72
C LEU A 27 12.98 -8.97 -9.65
N THR A 28 13.20 -7.70 -9.98
CA THR A 28 12.78 -6.59 -9.13
C THR A 28 11.45 -6.06 -9.63
N MET A 29 10.44 -6.11 -8.77
CA MET A 29 9.12 -5.57 -9.04
C MET A 29 8.83 -4.45 -8.06
N VAL A 30 8.28 -3.36 -8.55
CA VAL A 30 7.83 -2.21 -7.76
C VAL A 30 6.31 -2.22 -7.72
N LEU A 31 5.75 -2.23 -6.52
CA LEU A 31 4.31 -2.04 -6.32
C LEU A 31 4.05 -0.53 -6.25
N TYR A 32 3.41 0.00 -7.27
CA TYR A 32 3.02 1.40 -7.33
C TYR A 32 1.55 1.55 -6.94
N TYR A 33 1.26 2.38 -5.95
CA TYR A 33 -0.09 2.61 -5.44
C TYR A 33 -0.52 4.09 -5.49
N GLY A 34 0.21 4.92 -6.22
CA GLY A 34 -0.12 6.33 -6.45
C GLY A 34 -1.48 6.51 -7.12
N LYS A 35 -2.10 7.69 -6.93
CA LYS A 35 -3.39 8.02 -7.54
C LYS A 35 -3.29 8.16 -9.05
N GLU A 36 -2.28 8.89 -9.50
CA GLU A 36 -2.01 9.08 -10.92
C GLU A 36 -1.30 7.86 -11.51
N PRO A 37 -1.47 7.58 -12.81
CA PRO A 37 -0.67 6.57 -13.49
C PRO A 37 0.84 6.84 -13.34
N TRP A 38 1.64 5.79 -13.31
CA TRP A 38 3.08 5.97 -13.32
C TRP A 38 3.53 6.60 -14.65
N ASP A 39 4.25 7.71 -14.56
CA ASP A 39 4.80 8.47 -15.69
C ASP A 39 6.34 8.61 -15.62
N GLY A 40 6.96 7.95 -14.64
CA GLY A 40 8.41 7.97 -14.44
C GLY A 40 9.18 6.97 -15.32
N PRO A 41 10.51 6.95 -15.18
CA PRO A 41 11.37 6.03 -15.91
C PRO A 41 10.99 4.56 -15.70
N MET A 42 11.10 3.76 -16.77
CA MET A 42 10.84 2.32 -16.76
C MET A 42 12.11 1.48 -16.81
N CYS A 43 13.25 2.12 -17.06
CA CYS A 43 14.55 1.48 -17.10
C CYS A 43 15.66 2.48 -16.73
N LEU A 44 16.85 1.97 -16.47
CA LEU A 44 18.02 2.81 -16.15
C LEU A 44 18.35 3.76 -17.31
N ALA A 45 18.20 3.30 -18.54
CA ALA A 45 18.49 4.10 -19.74
C ALA A 45 17.66 5.38 -19.81
N ASP A 46 16.42 5.37 -19.31
CA ASP A 46 15.53 6.54 -19.27
C ASP A 46 16.05 7.65 -18.33
N MET A 47 16.93 7.30 -17.39
CA MET A 47 17.50 8.21 -16.40
C MET A 47 18.91 8.73 -16.78
N LEU A 48 19.51 8.18 -17.83
CA LEU A 48 20.87 8.53 -18.22
C LEU A 48 20.89 9.75 -19.16
N ASP A 49 21.87 10.63 -18.95
CA ASP A 49 22.16 11.70 -19.89
C ASP A 49 22.96 11.17 -21.09
N TRP A 50 22.29 11.04 -22.21
CA TRP A 50 22.87 10.56 -23.46
C TRP A 50 23.53 11.66 -24.30
N ASN A 51 23.47 12.93 -23.87
CA ASN A 51 24.10 14.04 -24.58
C ASN A 51 25.61 13.80 -24.69
N ALA A 52 26.14 14.03 -25.89
CA ALA A 52 27.54 13.81 -26.21
C ALA A 52 28.06 12.36 -26.12
N ILE A 53 27.22 11.37 -25.90
CA ILE A 53 27.61 9.95 -25.92
C ILE A 53 27.36 9.36 -27.31
N PRO A 54 28.40 8.83 -28.01
CA PRO A 54 28.21 8.19 -29.31
C PRO A 54 27.28 6.98 -29.24
N LYS A 55 26.44 6.77 -30.27
CA LYS A 55 25.48 5.65 -30.32
C LYS A 55 26.12 4.29 -30.15
N GLU A 56 27.34 4.12 -30.66
CA GLU A 56 28.12 2.89 -30.52
C GLU A 56 28.46 2.56 -29.06
N ILE A 57 28.56 3.57 -28.21
CA ILE A 57 28.78 3.41 -26.76
C ILE A 57 27.44 3.20 -26.06
N GLN A 58 26.39 3.96 -26.43
CA GLN A 58 25.03 3.78 -25.86
C GLN A 58 24.58 2.34 -25.97
N ASN A 59 24.78 1.70 -27.13
CA ASN A 59 24.41 0.31 -27.39
C ASN A 59 25.18 -0.73 -26.56
N LYS A 60 26.24 -0.33 -25.84
CA LYS A 60 27.03 -1.22 -24.97
C LYS A 60 26.67 -1.09 -23.50
N VAL A 61 25.88 -0.11 -23.16
CA VAL A 61 25.40 0.08 -21.78
C VAL A 61 24.36 -1.00 -21.49
N VAL A 62 24.56 -1.73 -20.42
CA VAL A 62 23.58 -2.71 -19.93
C VAL A 62 22.43 -1.96 -19.30
N ASP A 63 21.22 -2.21 -19.79
CA ASP A 63 20.01 -1.62 -19.24
C ASP A 63 19.38 -2.52 -18.17
N TYR A 64 18.72 -1.89 -17.21
CA TYR A 64 18.03 -2.56 -16.11
C TYR A 64 16.56 -2.11 -16.09
N PRO A 65 15.65 -2.95 -16.60
CA PRO A 65 14.23 -2.64 -16.58
C PRO A 65 13.67 -2.68 -15.15
N ILE A 66 12.72 -1.80 -14.86
CA ILE A 66 11.91 -1.81 -13.65
C ILE A 66 10.54 -2.36 -14.04
N TYR A 67 10.10 -3.40 -13.33
CA TYR A 67 8.77 -3.96 -13.50
C TYR A 67 7.83 -3.30 -12.49
N ILE A 68 6.97 -2.41 -12.97
CA ILE A 68 6.03 -1.67 -12.13
C ILE A 68 4.67 -2.33 -12.23
N LEU A 69 4.13 -2.72 -11.09
CA LEU A 69 2.76 -3.16 -10.94
C LEU A 69 1.96 -2.00 -10.34
N ASP A 70 1.16 -1.33 -11.17
CA ASP A 70 0.22 -0.31 -10.72
C ASP A 70 -0.98 -0.99 -10.06
N VAL A 71 -0.99 -1.03 -8.73
CA VAL A 71 -2.00 -1.74 -7.94
C VAL A 71 -3.41 -1.21 -8.20
N ARG A 72 -3.56 0.11 -8.37
CA ARG A 72 -4.88 0.72 -8.59
C ARG A 72 -5.49 0.39 -9.94
N ARG A 73 -4.66 0.06 -10.94
CA ARG A 73 -5.06 -0.24 -12.32
C ARG A 73 -4.83 -1.68 -12.71
N PHE A 74 -4.38 -2.50 -11.76
CA PHE A 74 -4.14 -3.91 -11.99
C PHE A 74 -5.45 -4.67 -12.18
N SER A 75 -5.65 -5.28 -13.34
CA SER A 75 -6.87 -6.00 -13.69
C SER A 75 -6.92 -7.45 -13.19
N GLY A 76 -5.76 -8.02 -12.82
CA GLY A 76 -5.65 -9.41 -12.34
C GLY A 76 -5.87 -9.58 -10.83
N THR A 77 -6.50 -8.64 -10.15
CA THR A 77 -6.71 -8.69 -8.69
C THR A 77 -7.45 -9.95 -8.25
N GLU A 78 -8.45 -10.38 -9.00
CA GLU A 78 -9.26 -11.57 -8.69
C GLU A 78 -8.52 -12.90 -8.90
N GLU A 79 -7.39 -12.88 -9.60
CA GLU A 79 -6.52 -14.05 -9.81
C GLU A 79 -5.54 -14.29 -8.65
N LEU A 80 -5.41 -13.33 -7.74
CA LEU A 80 -4.54 -13.44 -6.58
C LEU A 80 -5.14 -14.42 -5.56
N CYS A 81 -4.30 -15.34 -5.07
CA CYS A 81 -4.72 -16.43 -4.19
C CYS A 81 -4.46 -16.15 -2.69
N THR A 82 -3.96 -14.95 -2.36
CA THR A 82 -3.62 -14.54 -0.99
C THR A 82 -4.43 -13.30 -0.60
N ASP A 83 -4.30 -12.83 0.62
CA ASP A 83 -4.89 -11.57 1.10
C ASP A 83 -4.49 -10.34 0.29
N ALA A 84 -3.43 -10.45 -0.54
CA ALA A 84 -3.12 -9.43 -1.53
C ALA A 84 -4.32 -9.10 -2.45
N ARG A 85 -5.21 -10.05 -2.72
CA ARG A 85 -6.47 -9.82 -3.44
C ARG A 85 -7.35 -8.82 -2.70
N LEU A 86 -7.50 -9.00 -1.40
CA LEU A 86 -8.32 -8.13 -0.54
C LEU A 86 -7.70 -6.73 -0.42
N VAL A 87 -6.37 -6.67 -0.21
CA VAL A 87 -5.61 -5.41 -0.13
C VAL A 87 -5.73 -4.61 -1.43
N PHE A 88 -5.48 -5.24 -2.58
CA PHE A 88 -5.55 -4.56 -3.88
C PHE A 88 -6.99 -4.14 -4.20
N GLY A 89 -7.96 -5.02 -3.98
CA GLY A 89 -9.36 -4.72 -4.20
C GLY A 89 -9.88 -3.57 -3.32
N PHE A 90 -9.43 -3.51 -2.07
CA PHE A 90 -9.71 -2.40 -1.16
C PHE A 90 -9.10 -1.10 -1.69
N LEU A 91 -7.81 -1.10 -2.06
CA LEU A 91 -7.13 0.08 -2.56
C LEU A 91 -7.73 0.62 -3.86
N GLN A 92 -8.21 -0.26 -4.74
CA GLN A 92 -8.86 0.14 -5.99
C GLN A 92 -10.21 0.84 -5.78
N ARG A 93 -10.85 0.63 -4.63
CA ARG A 93 -12.22 1.10 -4.34
C ARG A 93 -12.32 2.10 -3.20
N HIS A 94 -11.23 2.35 -2.47
CA HIS A 94 -11.28 3.14 -1.23
C HIS A 94 -11.68 4.62 -1.44
N GLU A 95 -11.58 5.15 -2.66
CA GLU A 95 -11.99 6.52 -2.98
C GLU A 95 -13.51 6.71 -3.09
N SER A 96 -14.26 5.62 -3.22
CA SER A 96 -15.72 5.63 -3.30
C SER A 96 -16.32 4.77 -2.20
N GLN A 97 -16.94 5.41 -1.22
CA GLN A 97 -17.54 4.74 -0.07
C GLN A 97 -18.50 3.61 -0.49
N ASN A 98 -19.38 3.86 -1.45
CA ASN A 98 -20.37 2.86 -1.86
C ASN A 98 -19.73 1.62 -2.49
N THR A 99 -18.71 1.80 -3.34
CA THR A 99 -18.03 0.68 -4.01
C THR A 99 -17.16 -0.09 -3.04
N LEU A 100 -16.54 0.61 -2.07
CA LEU A 100 -15.77 -0.02 -1.02
C LEU A 100 -16.64 -0.85 -0.08
N GLU A 101 -17.74 -0.28 0.41
CA GLU A 101 -18.68 -1.00 1.29
C GLU A 101 -19.27 -2.24 0.60
N GLN A 102 -19.57 -2.14 -0.69
CA GLN A 102 -20.02 -3.30 -1.46
C GLN A 102 -18.94 -4.37 -1.56
N TYR A 103 -17.70 -3.98 -1.89
CA TYR A 103 -16.57 -4.92 -2.00
C TYR A 103 -16.26 -5.62 -0.68
N VAL A 104 -16.29 -4.89 0.44
CA VAL A 104 -16.07 -5.46 1.77
C VAL A 104 -17.20 -6.47 2.12
N ARG A 105 -18.45 -6.15 1.80
CA ARG A 105 -19.58 -7.08 1.99
C ARG A 105 -19.47 -8.34 1.14
N ASP A 106 -19.09 -8.20 -0.14
CA ASP A 106 -18.97 -9.32 -1.07
C ASP A 106 -17.82 -10.26 -0.70
N ASN A 107 -16.83 -9.75 0.06
CA ASN A 107 -15.65 -10.50 0.54
C ASN A 107 -15.60 -10.57 2.08
N GLN A 108 -16.76 -10.55 2.74
CA GLN A 108 -16.86 -10.44 4.21
C GLN A 108 -16.06 -11.51 4.96
N GLU A 109 -16.07 -12.74 4.48
CA GLU A 109 -15.33 -13.85 5.10
C GLU A 109 -13.84 -13.52 5.20
N GLY A 110 -13.21 -13.12 4.09
CA GLY A 110 -11.79 -12.76 4.08
C GLY A 110 -11.46 -11.51 4.90
N PHE A 111 -12.34 -10.51 4.91
CA PHE A 111 -12.14 -9.31 5.74
C PHE A 111 -12.42 -9.53 7.23
N THR A 112 -13.09 -10.61 7.60
CA THR A 112 -13.32 -10.99 9.01
C THR A 112 -12.12 -11.75 9.58
N GLU A 113 -11.37 -12.46 8.74
CA GLU A 113 -10.21 -13.28 9.07
C GLU A 113 -8.96 -12.80 8.30
N LEU A 114 -8.74 -11.47 8.23
CA LEU A 114 -7.65 -10.85 7.48
C LEU A 114 -6.32 -11.05 8.21
N GLU A 115 -5.26 -11.44 7.50
CA GLU A 115 -3.91 -11.51 8.08
C GLU A 115 -3.47 -10.12 8.61
N GLU A 116 -2.74 -10.12 9.73
CA GLU A 116 -2.25 -8.90 10.39
C GLU A 116 -1.49 -7.98 9.43
N ASP A 117 -0.58 -8.56 8.63
CA ASP A 117 0.20 -7.81 7.65
C ASP A 117 -0.68 -7.17 6.56
N ALA A 118 -1.77 -7.82 6.17
CA ALA A 118 -2.72 -7.29 5.20
C ALA A 118 -3.53 -6.11 5.76
N TYR A 119 -3.92 -6.16 7.04
CA TYR A 119 -4.55 -5.05 7.74
C TYR A 119 -3.61 -3.82 7.77
N ASP A 120 -2.35 -4.03 8.19
CA ASP A 120 -1.34 -2.97 8.23
C ASP A 120 -1.10 -2.38 6.83
N MET A 121 -1.02 -3.24 5.81
CA MET A 121 -0.84 -2.81 4.43
C MET A 121 -1.99 -1.91 3.96
N ILE A 122 -3.24 -2.27 4.25
CA ILE A 122 -4.41 -1.43 3.91
C ILE A 122 -4.28 -0.06 4.58
N SER A 123 -3.97 -0.01 5.86
CA SER A 123 -3.85 1.25 6.60
C SER A 123 -2.74 2.16 6.05
N ILE A 124 -1.59 1.58 5.68
CA ILE A 124 -0.46 2.29 5.08
C ILE A 124 -0.80 2.80 3.68
N LEU A 125 -1.29 1.93 2.80
CA LEU A 125 -1.55 2.26 1.39
C LEU A 125 -2.70 3.25 1.20
N THR A 126 -3.65 3.30 2.15
CA THR A 126 -4.75 4.27 2.15
C THR A 126 -4.45 5.54 2.94
N ASN A 127 -3.27 5.60 3.58
CA ASN A 127 -2.88 6.68 4.49
C ASN A 127 -3.91 6.90 5.61
N SER A 128 -4.41 5.80 6.17
CA SER A 128 -5.47 5.78 7.19
C SER A 128 -4.97 5.38 8.58
N GLN A 129 -3.65 5.38 8.81
CA GLN A 129 -3.03 4.90 10.05
C GLN A 129 -3.61 5.55 11.31
N ASP A 130 -3.86 6.87 11.26
CA ASP A 130 -4.41 7.63 12.38
C ASP A 130 -5.93 7.42 12.58
N LEU A 131 -6.59 6.86 11.57
CA LEU A 131 -8.04 6.64 11.56
C LEU A 131 -8.41 5.20 11.91
N MET A 132 -7.49 4.27 11.63
CA MET A 132 -7.73 2.85 11.89
C MET A 132 -7.62 2.58 13.39
N PRO A 133 -8.58 1.83 13.97
CA PRO A 133 -8.50 1.43 15.35
C PRO A 133 -7.31 0.48 15.61
N ASP A 134 -6.93 0.35 16.87
CA ASP A 134 -5.87 -0.58 17.25
C ASP A 134 -6.27 -2.01 16.88
N LYS A 135 -5.50 -2.63 15.99
CA LYS A 135 -5.73 -3.99 15.49
C LYS A 135 -5.83 -5.03 16.60
N GLN A 136 -5.19 -4.80 17.75
CA GLN A 136 -5.22 -5.73 18.90
C GLN A 136 -6.64 -5.93 19.45
N GLU A 137 -7.53 -4.93 19.33
CA GLU A 137 -8.92 -5.01 19.76
C GLU A 137 -9.78 -5.91 18.86
N TYR A 138 -9.31 -6.15 17.63
CA TYR A 138 -10.04 -6.89 16.59
C TYR A 138 -9.34 -8.20 16.20
N MET A 139 -8.21 -8.51 16.84
CA MET A 139 -7.42 -9.70 16.58
C MET A 139 -7.99 -10.93 17.31
N ASN A 140 -8.08 -12.04 16.59
CA ASN A 140 -8.45 -13.32 17.17
C ASN A 140 -7.22 -14.10 17.68
N GLU A 141 -7.46 -15.27 18.27
CA GLU A 141 -6.39 -16.15 18.82
C GLU A 141 -5.41 -16.66 17.73
N ARG A 142 -5.78 -16.60 16.47
CA ARG A 142 -4.93 -17.02 15.33
C ARG A 142 -4.07 -15.91 14.78
N GLY A 143 -4.23 -14.67 15.28
CA GLY A 143 -3.53 -13.49 14.76
C GLY A 143 -4.21 -12.86 13.55
N GLU A 144 -5.46 -13.23 13.23
CA GLU A 144 -6.27 -12.65 12.16
C GLU A 144 -7.08 -11.47 12.70
N VAL A 145 -7.24 -10.43 11.92
CA VAL A 145 -7.89 -9.16 12.30
C VAL A 145 -9.27 -9.05 11.65
N ASN A 146 -10.29 -8.76 12.43
CA ASN A 146 -11.63 -8.47 11.92
C ASN A 146 -11.73 -7.04 11.40
N MET A 147 -11.36 -6.84 10.14
CA MET A 147 -11.41 -5.56 9.44
C MET A 147 -12.83 -5.01 9.31
N CYS A 148 -13.84 -5.87 9.14
CA CYS A 148 -15.24 -5.43 9.02
C CYS A 148 -15.67 -4.68 10.28
N LYS A 149 -15.40 -5.25 11.45
CA LYS A 149 -15.73 -4.62 12.74
C LYS A 149 -14.93 -3.34 12.97
N ALA A 150 -13.64 -3.35 12.65
CA ALA A 150 -12.79 -2.16 12.74
C ALA A 150 -13.34 -1.00 11.89
N LEU A 151 -13.79 -1.26 10.67
CA LEU A 151 -14.40 -0.25 9.79
C LEU A 151 -15.76 0.26 10.31
N GLU A 152 -16.58 -0.62 10.90
CA GLU A 152 -17.84 -0.22 11.53
C GLU A 152 -17.62 0.72 12.70
N ASP A 153 -16.69 0.39 13.60
CA ASP A 153 -16.36 1.19 14.77
C ASP A 153 -15.70 2.52 14.37
N MET A 154 -14.85 2.53 13.36
CA MET A 154 -14.29 3.76 12.78
C MET A 154 -15.39 4.67 12.23
N LYS A 155 -16.37 4.11 11.51
CA LYS A 155 -17.51 4.85 10.95
C LYS A 155 -18.40 5.41 12.06
N ALA A 156 -18.67 4.62 13.09
CA ALA A 156 -19.46 5.06 14.25
C ALA A 156 -18.77 6.21 15.00
N SER A 157 -17.47 6.10 15.22
CA SER A 157 -16.63 7.14 15.85
C SER A 157 -16.60 8.43 15.04
N ALA A 158 -16.45 8.34 13.72
CA ALA A 158 -16.48 9.50 12.83
C ALA A 158 -17.84 10.20 12.84
N MET A 159 -18.94 9.44 12.83
CA MET A 159 -20.29 10.01 12.94
C MET A 159 -20.51 10.70 14.29
N GLN A 160 -19.99 10.13 15.37
CA GLN A 160 -20.13 10.74 16.70
C GLN A 160 -19.34 12.05 16.80
N LYS A 161 -18.11 12.07 16.29
CA LYS A 161 -17.29 13.30 16.24
C LYS A 161 -17.95 14.38 15.41
N GLY A 162 -18.46 14.05 14.20
CA GLY A 162 -19.17 15.00 13.35
C GLY A 162 -20.40 15.60 14.03
N LYS A 163 -21.20 14.79 14.73
CA LYS A 163 -22.35 15.29 15.50
C LYS A 163 -21.93 16.20 16.69
N GLN A 164 -20.80 15.91 17.29
CA GLN A 164 -20.28 16.72 18.38
C GLN A 164 -19.79 18.09 17.87
N GLU A 165 -19.03 18.09 16.77
CA GLU A 165 -18.57 19.32 16.11
C GLU A 165 -19.72 20.20 15.64
N GLU A 166 -20.77 19.61 15.05
CA GLU A 166 -21.99 20.33 14.64
C GLU A 166 -22.69 20.96 15.82
N ARG A 167 -22.82 20.25 16.96
CA ARG A 167 -23.39 20.79 18.20
C ARG A 167 -22.58 21.95 18.73
N GLU A 168 -21.26 21.83 18.79
CA GLU A 168 -20.37 22.88 19.28
C GLU A 168 -20.47 24.14 18.41
N GLN A 169 -20.47 23.97 17.07
CA GLN A 169 -20.68 25.09 16.15
C GLN A 169 -22.04 25.76 16.33
N SER A 170 -23.10 24.96 16.51
CA SER A 170 -24.45 25.49 16.75
C SER A 170 -24.53 26.30 18.05
N ILE A 171 -23.86 25.86 19.12
CA ILE A 171 -23.77 26.58 20.39
C ILE A 171 -23.00 27.89 20.21
N ILE A 172 -21.89 27.89 19.48
CA ILE A 172 -21.11 29.11 19.24
C ILE A 172 -21.94 30.15 18.51
N ILE A 173 -22.65 29.75 17.44
CA ILE A 173 -23.55 30.63 16.67
C ILE A 173 -24.66 31.19 17.56
N LEU A 174 -25.25 30.35 18.44
CA LEU A 174 -26.29 30.79 19.36
C LEU A 174 -25.77 31.83 20.36
N VAL A 175 -24.58 31.60 20.94
CA VAL A 175 -23.93 32.50 21.88
C VAL A 175 -23.58 33.85 21.24
N GLU A 176 -23.07 33.82 20.00
CA GLU A 176 -22.79 35.02 19.23
C GLU A 176 -24.08 35.83 18.93
N SER A 177 -25.13 35.13 18.49
CA SER A 177 -26.44 35.77 18.24
C SER A 177 -27.04 36.39 19.51
N LEU A 178 -26.88 35.77 20.68
CA LEU A 178 -27.35 36.30 21.96
C LEU A 178 -26.54 37.54 22.39
N ARG A 179 -25.24 37.58 22.09
CA ARG A 179 -24.39 38.75 22.35
C ARG A 179 -24.78 39.95 21.48
N GLU A 180 -25.09 39.71 20.18
CA GLU A 180 -25.53 40.75 19.28
C GLU A 180 -26.90 41.37 19.65
N LEU A 181 -27.77 40.60 20.32
CA LEU A 181 -29.05 41.05 20.83
C LEU A 181 -28.99 41.85 22.12
N ASP A 182 -27.80 42.06 22.70
CA ASP A 182 -27.56 42.88 23.91
C ASP A 182 -28.51 42.48 25.08
N ILE A 183 -28.80 41.18 25.21
CA ILE A 183 -29.62 40.67 26.31
C ILE A 183 -28.75 40.57 27.55
N PRO A 184 -29.02 41.39 28.62
CA PRO A 184 -28.27 41.31 29.85
C PRO A 184 -28.49 39.95 30.52
N GLU A 185 -27.44 39.40 31.15
CA GLU A 185 -27.49 38.16 31.92
C GLU A 185 -28.51 38.11 33.01
#